data_2b90c0be2544d5d82b28a0a40efab2ac
#
_entry.id   2b90c0be2544d5d82b28a0a40efab2ac
#
_cell.length_a   1.000
_cell.length_b   1.000
_cell.length_c   1.000
_cell.angle_alpha   90.00
_cell.angle_beta   90.00
_cell.angle_gamma   90.00
#
_symmetry.space_group_name_H-M   'P 1'
#
loop_
_entity.id
_entity.type
_entity.pdbx_description
1 polymer ?
#
loop_
_entity_poly.entity_id
_entity_poly.type
_entity_poly.pdbx_seq_one_letter_code
_entity_poly.pdbx_strand_id
1 'polypeptide(L)'
;MNAANQPHALALVFPGQGSQSIGMLAELSELHPSIKAAFEEASDGAGVDLWALSQAGPEEMLGRTEYTQPALLAAGIAVWRLWQQQGGATPAVLAGHSLGEYTALVAAGALSLKDGAHLVRIRGQLMQDAAPAGVGAMAAVLGADDALVEAVCMEASGAQVVVPANYNSPGQIVIGGDAAAVDRALALLVERGVRKAVKLAVSVPSHTPLM
;
A
#
# COMPACT_ATOMS: atom_id res chain seq x y z
N MET A 1 -27.25 18.77 -28.81
CA MET A 1 -25.79 18.69 -28.71
C MET A 1 -25.48 17.41 -27.96
N ASN A 2 -24.90 16.40 -28.66
CA ASN A 2 -24.69 15.04 -28.12
C ASN A 2 -23.57 15.06 -27.05
N ALA A 3 -23.93 14.78 -25.81
CA ALA A 3 -23.00 14.59 -24.69
C ALA A 3 -22.20 13.24 -24.77
N ALA A 4 -22.27 12.53 -25.89
CA ALA A 4 -21.80 11.14 -26.04
C ALA A 4 -20.35 11.02 -26.56
N ASN A 5 -19.56 12.08 -26.70
CA ASN A 5 -18.23 11.95 -27.30
C ASN A 5 -17.17 12.90 -26.70
N GLN A 6 -17.20 13.12 -25.38
CA GLN A 6 -16.03 13.66 -24.72
C GLN A 6 -15.11 12.45 -24.42
N PRO A 7 -13.84 12.46 -24.84
CA PRO A 7 -12.92 11.42 -24.45
C PRO A 7 -12.86 11.40 -22.91
N HIS A 8 -13.21 10.26 -22.31
CA HIS A 8 -13.11 10.09 -20.87
C HIS A 8 -11.66 10.26 -20.45
N ALA A 9 -11.40 11.15 -19.51
CA ALA A 9 -10.06 11.35 -18.98
C ALA A 9 -9.60 10.06 -18.29
N LEU A 10 -8.43 9.52 -18.67
CA LEU A 10 -7.83 8.37 -18.04
C LEU A 10 -7.21 8.78 -16.69
N ALA A 11 -7.50 8.04 -15.65
CA ALA A 11 -6.77 8.09 -14.38
C ALA A 11 -6.03 6.77 -14.17
N LEU A 12 -4.78 6.83 -13.74
CA LEU A 12 -4.05 5.66 -13.26
C LEU A 12 -3.90 5.73 -11.75
N VAL A 13 -4.16 4.61 -11.08
CA VAL A 13 -4.06 4.48 -9.63
C VAL A 13 -3.06 3.39 -9.28
N PHE A 14 -2.24 3.64 -8.26
CA PHE A 14 -1.19 2.73 -7.81
C PHE A 14 -1.53 2.18 -6.42
N PRO A 15 -1.43 0.85 -6.22
CA PRO A 15 -1.78 0.22 -4.96
C PRO A 15 -0.74 0.50 -3.86
N GLY A 16 -1.16 0.27 -2.61
CA GLY A 16 -0.29 0.18 -1.44
C GLY A 16 0.16 -1.23 -1.11
N GLN A 17 0.69 -1.41 0.11
CA GLN A 17 1.06 -2.73 0.63
C GLN A 17 -0.12 -3.70 0.66
N GLY A 18 0.18 -4.99 0.48
CA GLY A 18 -0.79 -6.08 0.40
C GLY A 18 -1.04 -6.59 -1.02
N SER A 19 -0.50 -5.92 -2.04
CA SER A 19 -0.58 -6.35 -3.45
C SER A 19 0.67 -7.10 -3.94
N GLN A 20 1.72 -7.22 -3.11
CA GLN A 20 2.92 -7.99 -3.44
C GLN A 20 2.66 -9.50 -3.39
N SER A 21 3.34 -10.23 -4.24
CA SER A 21 3.37 -11.70 -4.24
C SER A 21 4.68 -12.22 -4.81
N ILE A 22 5.12 -13.38 -4.34
CA ILE A 22 6.24 -14.08 -4.98
C ILE A 22 5.86 -14.44 -6.41
N GLY A 23 6.79 -14.21 -7.35
CA GLY A 23 6.59 -14.41 -8.78
C GLY A 23 5.85 -13.26 -9.49
N MET A 24 5.57 -12.14 -8.79
CA MET A 24 4.88 -11.01 -9.44
C MET A 24 5.65 -10.51 -10.66
N LEU A 25 4.92 -10.29 -11.77
CA LEU A 25 5.42 -9.85 -13.08
C LEU A 25 6.39 -10.81 -13.79
N ALA A 26 6.55 -12.07 -13.33
CA ALA A 26 7.44 -13.05 -13.95
C ALA A 26 7.11 -13.26 -15.44
N GLU A 27 5.85 -13.60 -15.75
CA GLU A 27 5.40 -13.85 -17.15
C GLU A 27 5.59 -12.60 -18.03
N LEU A 28 5.28 -11.40 -17.52
CA LEU A 28 5.50 -10.17 -18.27
C LEU A 28 6.99 -9.91 -18.55
N SER A 29 7.88 -10.28 -17.64
CA SER A 29 9.32 -10.08 -17.80
C SER A 29 9.93 -10.96 -18.88
N GLU A 30 9.35 -12.13 -19.17
CA GLU A 30 9.77 -13.02 -20.25
C GLU A 30 9.54 -12.40 -21.62
N LEU A 31 8.47 -11.61 -21.76
CA LEU A 31 8.08 -10.95 -23.00
C LEU A 31 8.65 -9.52 -23.11
N HIS A 32 8.90 -8.88 -21.98
CA HIS A 32 9.27 -7.47 -21.89
C HIS A 32 10.44 -7.25 -20.94
N PRO A 33 11.69 -7.23 -21.45
CA PRO A 33 12.90 -7.02 -20.62
C PRO A 33 12.90 -5.71 -19.82
N SER A 34 12.10 -4.71 -20.25
CA SER A 34 11.92 -3.44 -19.52
C SER A 34 11.35 -3.62 -18.12
N ILE A 35 10.62 -4.72 -17.86
CA ILE A 35 10.12 -5.06 -16.52
C ILE A 35 11.29 -5.26 -15.57
N LYS A 36 12.21 -6.16 -15.93
CA LYS A 36 13.38 -6.45 -15.10
C LYS A 36 14.30 -5.23 -14.95
N ALA A 37 14.51 -4.46 -16.03
CA ALA A 37 15.32 -3.24 -15.99
C ALA A 37 14.79 -2.21 -14.97
N ALA A 38 13.45 -2.07 -14.79
CA ALA A 38 12.90 -1.20 -13.77
C ALA A 38 13.20 -1.71 -12.34
N PHE A 39 13.16 -3.03 -12.12
CA PHE A 39 13.57 -3.61 -10.84
C PHE A 39 15.06 -3.43 -10.55
N GLU A 40 15.91 -3.55 -11.55
CA GLU A 40 17.36 -3.31 -11.43
C GLU A 40 17.65 -1.86 -11.03
N GLU A 41 17.02 -0.88 -11.70
CA GLU A 41 17.13 0.55 -11.36
C GLU A 41 16.64 0.84 -9.92
N ALA A 42 15.51 0.26 -9.53
CA ALA A 42 14.98 0.41 -8.18
C ALA A 42 15.88 -0.27 -7.12
N SER A 43 16.49 -1.41 -7.47
CA SER A 43 17.42 -2.13 -6.61
C SER A 43 18.66 -1.31 -6.30
N ASP A 44 19.18 -0.56 -7.28
CA ASP A 44 20.29 0.39 -7.08
C ASP A 44 19.94 1.46 -6.05
N GLY A 45 18.70 1.93 -6.01
CA GLY A 45 18.23 2.91 -5.03
C GLY A 45 17.98 2.30 -3.66
N ALA A 46 17.35 1.14 -3.64
CA ALA A 46 17.00 0.44 -2.40
C ALA A 46 18.20 -0.27 -1.74
N GLY A 47 19.29 -0.53 -2.47
CA GLY A 47 20.45 -1.27 -1.97
C GLY A 47 20.17 -2.75 -1.68
N VAL A 48 19.19 -3.35 -2.39
CA VAL A 48 18.81 -4.76 -2.28
C VAL A 48 18.28 -5.26 -3.62
N ASP A 49 18.57 -6.50 -3.97
CA ASP A 49 18.06 -7.11 -5.21
C ASP A 49 16.55 -7.36 -5.09
N LEU A 50 15.77 -6.37 -5.53
CA LEU A 50 14.31 -6.41 -5.48
C LEU A 50 13.73 -7.44 -6.46
N TRP A 51 14.42 -7.69 -7.60
CA TRP A 51 13.97 -8.70 -8.55
C TRP A 51 14.09 -10.10 -7.95
N ALA A 52 15.28 -10.47 -7.48
CA ALA A 52 15.50 -11.78 -6.86
C ALA A 52 14.54 -11.98 -5.66
N LEU A 53 14.38 -10.97 -4.81
CA LEU A 53 13.46 -11.04 -3.68
C LEU A 53 12.00 -11.24 -4.13
N SER A 54 11.56 -10.54 -5.18
CA SER A 54 10.19 -10.65 -5.70
C SER A 54 9.94 -11.99 -6.40
N GLN A 55 10.94 -12.63 -6.98
CA GLN A 55 10.79 -13.90 -7.67
C GLN A 55 10.95 -15.11 -6.76
N ALA A 56 11.95 -15.10 -5.89
CA ALA A 56 12.37 -16.26 -5.10
C ALA A 56 12.13 -16.10 -3.58
N GLY A 57 11.79 -14.91 -3.11
CA GLY A 57 11.54 -14.65 -1.71
C GLY A 57 12.81 -14.60 -0.86
N PRO A 58 12.73 -14.93 0.42
CA PRO A 58 11.57 -15.53 1.09
C PRO A 58 10.36 -14.58 1.24
N GLU A 59 9.14 -15.13 1.25
CA GLU A 59 7.89 -14.37 1.35
C GLU A 59 7.83 -13.50 2.61
N GLU A 60 8.33 -14.00 3.72
CA GLU A 60 8.43 -13.25 4.99
C GLU A 60 9.27 -11.98 4.81
N MET A 61 10.38 -12.04 4.09
CA MET A 61 11.23 -10.88 3.81
C MET A 61 10.52 -9.90 2.87
N LEU A 62 9.88 -10.40 1.80
CA LEU A 62 9.10 -9.56 0.89
C LEU A 62 7.92 -8.88 1.62
N GLY A 63 7.35 -9.52 2.64
CA GLY A 63 6.28 -8.98 3.49
C GLY A 63 6.72 -7.90 4.49
N ARG A 64 8.02 -7.74 4.76
CA ARG A 64 8.51 -6.66 5.63
C ARG A 64 8.42 -5.33 4.91
N THR A 65 7.85 -4.33 5.59
CA THR A 65 7.49 -3.04 4.98
C THR A 65 8.67 -2.34 4.29
N GLU A 66 9.88 -2.47 4.83
CA GLU A 66 11.11 -1.92 4.23
C GLU A 66 11.48 -2.53 2.87
N TYR A 67 11.03 -3.75 2.56
CA TYR A 67 11.24 -4.43 1.27
C TYR A 67 10.00 -4.39 0.39
N THR A 68 8.81 -4.53 0.99
CA THR A 68 7.54 -4.45 0.26
C THR A 68 7.40 -3.14 -0.49
N GLN A 69 7.73 -2.02 0.15
CA GLN A 69 7.53 -0.70 -0.44
C GLN A 69 8.36 -0.49 -1.71
N PRO A 70 9.69 -0.68 -1.72
CA PRO A 70 10.48 -0.51 -2.94
C PRO A 70 10.16 -1.57 -4.00
N ALA A 71 9.78 -2.80 -3.63
CA ALA A 71 9.39 -3.83 -4.59
C ALA A 71 8.09 -3.47 -5.32
N LEU A 72 7.08 -2.95 -4.61
CA LEU A 72 5.83 -2.49 -5.23
C LEU A 72 6.01 -1.21 -6.05
N LEU A 73 6.88 -0.30 -5.62
CA LEU A 73 7.26 0.86 -6.42
C LEU A 73 7.87 0.42 -7.75
N ALA A 74 8.85 -0.51 -7.72
CA ALA A 74 9.49 -1.06 -8.91
C ALA A 74 8.46 -1.71 -9.84
N ALA A 75 7.57 -2.56 -9.30
CA ALA A 75 6.52 -3.22 -10.05
C ALA A 75 5.56 -2.22 -10.72
N GLY A 76 5.09 -1.21 -9.98
CA GLY A 76 4.19 -0.18 -10.51
C GLY A 76 4.82 0.62 -11.65
N ILE A 77 6.08 1.02 -11.50
CA ILE A 77 6.82 1.75 -12.54
C ILE A 77 7.18 0.86 -13.73
N ALA A 78 7.49 -0.42 -13.50
CA ALA A 78 7.71 -1.37 -14.59
C ALA A 78 6.47 -1.49 -15.49
N VAL A 79 5.28 -1.64 -14.91
CA VAL A 79 4.02 -1.69 -15.65
C VAL A 79 3.69 -0.36 -16.31
N TRP A 80 3.92 0.77 -15.63
CA TRP A 80 3.74 2.11 -16.18
C TRP A 80 4.62 2.35 -17.43
N ARG A 81 5.91 2.02 -17.35
CA ARG A 81 6.83 2.14 -18.49
C ARG A 81 6.41 1.24 -19.65
N LEU A 82 5.97 0.01 -19.37
CA LEU A 82 5.44 -0.89 -20.39
C LEU A 82 4.18 -0.32 -21.06
N TRP A 83 3.23 0.22 -20.27
CA TRP A 83 2.05 0.92 -20.81
C TRP A 83 2.42 2.02 -21.80
N GLN A 84 3.41 2.86 -21.44
CA GLN A 84 3.90 3.94 -22.33
C GLN A 84 4.56 3.37 -23.60
N GLN A 85 5.38 2.32 -23.48
CA GLN A 85 6.07 1.68 -24.61
C GLN A 85 5.08 1.04 -25.60
N GLN A 86 3.94 0.57 -25.11
CA GLN A 86 2.87 0.01 -25.93
C GLN A 86 1.93 1.08 -26.53
N GLY A 87 2.26 2.36 -26.39
CA GLY A 87 1.45 3.45 -26.92
C GLY A 87 0.18 3.73 -26.10
N GLY A 88 0.15 3.32 -24.83
CA GLY A 88 -0.97 3.60 -23.93
C GLY A 88 -1.25 5.10 -23.80
N ALA A 89 -2.52 5.46 -23.65
CA ALA A 89 -2.95 6.86 -23.55
C ALA A 89 -2.33 7.53 -22.31
N THR A 90 -1.99 8.82 -22.46
CA THR A 90 -1.47 9.61 -21.34
C THR A 90 -2.61 9.87 -20.34
N PRO A 91 -2.44 9.52 -19.06
CA PRO A 91 -3.44 9.79 -18.03
C PRO A 91 -3.50 11.29 -17.73
N ALA A 92 -4.70 11.78 -17.45
CA ALA A 92 -4.91 13.12 -16.95
C ALA A 92 -4.63 13.25 -15.45
N VAL A 93 -4.73 12.13 -14.72
CA VAL A 93 -4.53 12.05 -13.26
C VAL A 93 -3.75 10.79 -12.92
N LEU A 94 -2.80 10.94 -12.03
CA LEU A 94 -2.08 9.85 -11.36
C LEU A 94 -2.38 9.94 -9.86
N ALA A 95 -2.75 8.85 -9.24
CA ALA A 95 -3.01 8.78 -7.80
C ALA A 95 -2.46 7.48 -7.20
N GLY A 96 -2.21 7.47 -5.91
CA GLY A 96 -1.71 6.29 -5.23
C GLY A 96 -2.21 6.18 -3.80
N HIS A 97 -2.39 4.95 -3.34
CA HIS A 97 -2.75 4.66 -1.96
C HIS A 97 -1.49 4.44 -1.13
N SER A 98 -1.25 5.29 -0.11
CA SER A 98 -0.10 5.19 0.79
C SER A 98 1.24 5.14 0.01
N LEU A 99 1.92 4.00 -0.04
CA LEU A 99 3.10 3.79 -0.89
C LEU A 99 2.85 4.16 -2.35
N GLY A 100 1.68 3.85 -2.88
CA GLY A 100 1.32 4.13 -4.28
C GLY A 100 1.45 5.61 -4.65
N GLU A 101 1.39 6.54 -3.70
CA GLU A 101 1.64 7.96 -3.93
C GLU A 101 3.07 8.21 -4.43
N TYR A 102 4.06 7.52 -3.88
CA TYR A 102 5.45 7.59 -4.38
C TYR A 102 5.57 7.03 -5.79
N THR A 103 4.82 5.95 -6.10
CA THR A 103 4.75 5.41 -7.46
C THR A 103 4.12 6.43 -8.42
N ALA A 104 3.06 7.12 -8.01
CA ALA A 104 2.45 8.19 -8.79
C ALA A 104 3.43 9.37 -9.02
N LEU A 105 4.20 9.78 -8.01
CA LEU A 105 5.23 10.83 -8.13
C LEU A 105 6.34 10.44 -9.10
N VAL A 106 6.81 9.19 -9.07
CA VAL A 106 7.80 8.70 -10.04
C VAL A 106 7.20 8.63 -11.44
N ALA A 107 5.98 8.13 -11.59
CA ALA A 107 5.28 8.08 -12.87
C ALA A 107 5.04 9.48 -13.47
N ALA A 108 4.81 10.49 -12.62
CA ALA A 108 4.69 11.89 -13.01
C ALA A 108 6.04 12.59 -13.33
N GLY A 109 7.17 11.93 -13.09
CA GLY A 109 8.50 12.48 -13.28
C GLY A 109 8.95 13.47 -12.18
N ALA A 110 8.23 13.54 -11.06
CA ALA A 110 8.59 14.36 -9.91
C ALA A 110 9.75 13.77 -9.08
N LEU A 111 9.95 12.46 -9.16
CA LEU A 111 11.05 11.72 -8.55
C LEU A 111 11.68 10.78 -9.58
N SER A 112 12.99 10.51 -9.48
CA SER A 112 13.59 9.38 -10.18
C SER A 112 13.15 8.06 -9.52
N LEU A 113 13.13 6.96 -10.28
CA LEU A 113 12.82 5.66 -9.72
C LEU A 113 13.84 5.25 -8.63
N LYS A 114 15.11 5.54 -8.86
CA LYS A 114 16.20 5.27 -7.91
C LYS A 114 15.99 6.02 -6.59
N ASP A 115 15.72 7.34 -6.64
CA ASP A 115 15.47 8.13 -5.43
C ASP A 115 14.17 7.72 -4.74
N GLY A 116 13.12 7.44 -5.51
CA GLY A 116 11.85 6.91 -4.99
C GLY A 116 12.04 5.61 -4.24
N ALA A 117 12.79 4.65 -4.81
CA ALA A 117 13.10 3.38 -4.17
C ALA A 117 13.91 3.54 -2.87
N HIS A 118 14.90 4.44 -2.88
CA HIS A 118 15.65 4.81 -1.67
C HIS A 118 14.74 5.40 -0.59
N LEU A 119 13.92 6.37 -0.93
CA LEU A 119 13.01 7.05 0.01
C LEU A 119 12.00 6.07 0.63
N VAL A 120 11.35 5.22 -0.17
CA VAL A 120 10.35 4.29 0.37
C VAL A 120 11.00 3.15 1.17
N ARG A 121 12.27 2.81 0.89
CA ARG A 121 13.05 1.91 1.73
C ARG A 121 13.26 2.50 3.12
N ILE A 122 13.74 3.76 3.21
CA ILE A 122 13.90 4.47 4.48
C ILE A 122 12.56 4.63 5.18
N ARG A 123 11.50 5.00 4.45
CA ARG A 123 10.14 5.08 5.00
C ARG A 123 9.74 3.78 5.69
N GLY A 124 9.95 2.64 5.04
CA GLY A 124 9.65 1.32 5.59
C GLY A 124 10.44 1.01 6.86
N GLN A 125 11.72 1.35 6.90
CA GLN A 125 12.58 1.20 8.08
C GLN A 125 12.08 2.07 9.24
N LEU A 126 11.86 3.36 9.00
CA LEU A 126 11.37 4.28 10.03
C LEU A 126 9.99 3.87 10.57
N MET A 127 9.10 3.37 9.72
CA MET A 127 7.80 2.85 10.16
C MET A 127 7.96 1.62 11.06
N GLN A 128 8.90 0.72 10.74
CA GLN A 128 9.17 -0.45 11.57
C GLN A 128 9.82 -0.08 12.91
N ASP A 129 10.70 0.92 12.91
CA ASP A 129 11.37 1.41 14.13
C ASP A 129 10.40 2.18 15.05
N ALA A 130 9.44 2.91 14.47
CA ALA A 130 8.44 3.67 15.22
C ALA A 130 7.48 2.77 16.01
N ALA A 131 7.20 1.56 15.53
CA ALA A 131 6.36 0.59 16.22
C ALA A 131 6.98 -0.81 16.16
N PRO A 132 7.66 -1.24 17.23
CA PRO A 132 8.17 -2.60 17.34
C PRO A 132 7.09 -3.65 17.09
N ALA A 133 7.50 -4.82 16.57
CA ALA A 133 6.58 -5.90 16.23
C ALA A 133 5.72 -6.30 17.46
N GLY A 134 4.41 -6.39 17.26
CA GLY A 134 3.44 -6.76 18.28
C GLY A 134 2.92 -5.62 19.16
N VAL A 135 3.50 -4.42 19.07
CA VAL A 135 3.00 -3.24 19.80
C VAL A 135 1.75 -2.67 19.10
N GLY A 136 1.80 -2.57 17.78
CA GLY A 136 0.69 -2.09 16.97
C GLY A 136 -0.04 -3.19 16.20
N ALA A 137 -1.25 -2.87 15.75
CA ALA A 137 -2.04 -3.72 14.86
C ALA A 137 -2.89 -2.88 13.90
N MET A 138 -3.35 -3.52 12.83
CA MET A 138 -4.36 -2.98 11.93
C MET A 138 -5.45 -4.02 11.68
N ALA A 139 -6.66 -3.55 11.39
CA ALA A 139 -7.78 -4.43 11.05
C ALA A 139 -8.66 -3.80 9.96
N ALA A 140 -9.13 -4.63 9.03
CA ALA A 140 -10.10 -4.22 8.02
C ALA A 140 -11.52 -4.42 8.54
N VAL A 141 -12.35 -3.38 8.45
CA VAL A 141 -13.76 -3.36 8.82
C VAL A 141 -14.58 -3.19 7.54
N LEU A 142 -15.52 -4.12 7.31
CA LEU A 142 -16.32 -4.16 6.09
C LEU A 142 -17.81 -4.12 6.42
N GLY A 143 -18.55 -3.30 5.70
CA GLY A 143 -20.02 -3.18 5.81
C GLY A 143 -20.50 -2.41 7.04
N ALA A 144 -19.66 -1.53 7.59
CA ALA A 144 -20.01 -0.62 8.66
C ALA A 144 -19.97 0.83 8.18
N ASP A 145 -20.82 1.67 8.72
CA ASP A 145 -20.80 3.11 8.48
C ASP A 145 -19.60 3.75 9.17
N ASP A 146 -19.04 4.80 8.56
CA ASP A 146 -17.88 5.52 9.04
C ASP A 146 -18.08 6.02 10.49
N ALA A 147 -19.24 6.62 10.78
CA ALA A 147 -19.58 7.14 12.10
C ALA A 147 -19.60 6.03 13.19
N LEU A 148 -20.05 4.83 12.84
CA LEU A 148 -20.00 3.69 13.76
C LEU A 148 -18.56 3.29 14.07
N VAL A 149 -17.71 3.21 13.06
CA VAL A 149 -16.29 2.82 13.23
C VAL A 149 -15.53 3.88 14.04
N GLU A 150 -15.76 5.17 13.77
CA GLU A 150 -15.19 6.28 14.54
C GLU A 150 -15.60 6.23 16.02
N ALA A 151 -16.88 6.03 16.30
CA ALA A 151 -17.40 5.91 17.67
C ALA A 151 -16.79 4.71 18.41
N VAL A 152 -16.65 3.57 17.73
CA VAL A 152 -16.02 2.38 18.30
C VAL A 152 -14.54 2.62 18.58
N CYS A 153 -13.80 3.24 17.68
CA CYS A 153 -12.39 3.58 17.89
C CYS A 153 -12.23 4.51 19.11
N MET A 154 -13.07 5.53 19.23
CA MET A 154 -13.07 6.45 20.38
C MET A 154 -13.31 5.72 21.70
N GLU A 155 -14.29 4.83 21.76
CA GLU A 155 -14.61 4.03 22.95
C GLU A 155 -13.51 3.04 23.30
N ALA A 156 -12.94 2.35 22.28
CA ALA A 156 -11.90 1.34 22.46
C ALA A 156 -10.54 1.91 22.86
N SER A 157 -10.27 3.18 22.57
CA SER A 157 -8.97 3.81 22.82
C SER A 157 -8.60 3.80 24.31
N GLY A 158 -9.45 4.34 25.20
CA GLY A 158 -9.08 4.52 26.61
C GLY A 158 -7.81 5.34 26.75
N ALA A 159 -6.76 4.76 27.36
CA ALA A 159 -5.43 5.38 27.48
C ALA A 159 -4.49 5.03 26.31
N GLN A 160 -4.95 4.26 25.34
CA GLN A 160 -4.22 3.81 24.16
C GLN A 160 -4.77 4.45 22.90
N VAL A 161 -4.15 4.16 21.76
CA VAL A 161 -4.57 4.68 20.46
C VAL A 161 -5.23 3.58 19.64
N VAL A 162 -6.44 3.83 19.12
CA VAL A 162 -7.00 3.15 17.96
C VAL A 162 -7.82 4.16 17.17
N VAL A 163 -7.56 4.26 15.86
CA VAL A 163 -8.19 5.26 14.99
C VAL A 163 -8.56 4.63 13.65
N PRO A 164 -9.54 5.18 12.90
CA PRO A 164 -9.65 4.92 11.48
C PRO A 164 -8.38 5.42 10.78
N ALA A 165 -7.65 4.48 10.17
CA ALA A 165 -6.37 4.75 9.49
C ALA A 165 -6.57 5.01 7.99
N ASN A 166 -7.52 4.28 7.35
CA ASN A 166 -7.84 4.45 5.94
C ASN A 166 -9.34 4.36 5.70
N TYR A 167 -9.89 5.32 4.98
CA TYR A 167 -11.25 5.29 4.42
C TYR A 167 -11.12 4.88 2.95
N ASN A 168 -11.18 3.57 2.67
CA ASN A 168 -10.87 3.05 1.32
C ASN A 168 -12.04 3.19 0.35
N SER A 169 -13.27 2.97 0.84
CA SER A 169 -14.52 3.18 0.12
C SER A 169 -15.68 3.19 1.10
N PRO A 170 -16.89 3.61 0.72
CA PRO A 170 -18.06 3.49 1.58
C PRO A 170 -18.19 2.07 2.14
N GLY A 171 -18.20 1.96 3.47
CA GLY A 171 -18.28 0.68 4.17
C GLY A 171 -16.98 -0.17 4.15
N GLN A 172 -15.85 0.40 3.78
CA GLN A 172 -14.54 -0.26 3.87
C GLN A 172 -13.50 0.65 4.53
N ILE A 173 -13.28 0.42 5.80
CA ILE A 173 -12.37 1.19 6.65
C ILE A 173 -11.29 0.27 7.20
N VAL A 174 -10.06 0.76 7.29
CA VAL A 174 -9.01 0.12 8.07
C VAL A 174 -8.80 0.91 9.35
N ILE A 175 -8.85 0.23 10.49
CA ILE A 175 -8.51 0.79 11.80
C ILE A 175 -7.10 0.36 12.17
N GLY A 176 -6.39 1.20 12.93
CA GLY A 176 -5.02 0.91 13.39
C GLY A 176 -4.71 1.59 14.71
N GLY A 177 -3.73 1.05 15.42
CA GLY A 177 -3.31 1.60 16.70
C GLY A 177 -2.57 0.56 17.56
N ASP A 178 -2.61 0.75 18.87
CA ASP A 178 -2.11 -0.22 19.84
C ASP A 178 -2.84 -1.56 19.69
N ALA A 179 -2.13 -2.67 19.67
CA ALA A 179 -2.69 -3.99 19.39
C ALA A 179 -3.88 -4.33 20.32
N ALA A 180 -3.75 -4.05 21.61
CA ALA A 180 -4.83 -4.29 22.58
C ALA A 180 -6.05 -3.39 22.36
N ALA A 181 -5.87 -2.15 21.91
CA ALA A 181 -6.97 -1.24 21.60
C ALA A 181 -7.69 -1.67 20.29
N VAL A 182 -6.94 -2.14 19.29
CA VAL A 182 -7.51 -2.74 18.07
C VAL A 182 -8.32 -3.98 18.41
N ASP A 183 -7.83 -4.86 19.31
CA ASP A 183 -8.57 -6.06 19.73
C ASP A 183 -9.88 -5.70 20.46
N ARG A 184 -9.89 -4.66 21.31
CA ARG A 184 -11.13 -4.14 21.93
C ARG A 184 -12.09 -3.57 20.87
N ALA A 185 -11.57 -2.80 19.91
CA ALA A 185 -12.38 -2.26 18.84
C ALA A 185 -13.06 -3.36 18.01
N LEU A 186 -12.32 -4.44 17.69
CA LEU A 186 -12.88 -5.59 16.99
C LEU A 186 -14.01 -6.26 17.79
N ALA A 187 -13.85 -6.44 19.10
CA ALA A 187 -14.90 -7.00 19.96
C ALA A 187 -16.16 -6.12 19.96
N LEU A 188 -16.01 -4.81 20.15
CA LEU A 188 -17.11 -3.84 20.12
C LEU A 188 -17.82 -3.79 18.75
N LEU A 189 -17.08 -3.89 17.65
CA LEU A 189 -17.67 -3.95 16.30
C LEU A 189 -18.56 -5.20 16.14
N VAL A 190 -18.10 -6.36 16.62
CA VAL A 190 -18.90 -7.59 16.59
C VAL A 190 -20.16 -7.45 17.44
N GLU A 191 -20.08 -6.90 18.66
CA GLU A 191 -21.22 -6.63 19.54
C GLU A 191 -22.25 -5.69 18.89
N ARG A 192 -21.80 -4.75 18.06
CA ARG A 192 -22.65 -3.83 17.29
C ARG A 192 -23.13 -4.37 15.95
N GLY A 193 -22.93 -5.68 15.70
CA GLY A 193 -23.46 -6.38 14.53
C GLY A 193 -22.63 -6.28 13.26
N VAL A 194 -21.40 -5.77 13.32
CA VAL A 194 -20.47 -5.78 12.19
C VAL A 194 -19.99 -7.20 11.95
N ARG A 195 -20.37 -7.76 10.78
CA ARG A 195 -20.14 -9.19 10.49
C ARG A 195 -18.71 -9.50 10.00
N LYS A 196 -18.01 -8.50 9.50
CA LYS A 196 -16.70 -8.71 8.90
C LYS A 196 -15.70 -7.63 9.35
N ALA A 197 -15.00 -7.95 10.43
CA ALA A 197 -13.88 -7.17 10.94
C ALA A 197 -12.71 -8.13 11.19
N VAL A 198 -11.60 -7.96 10.48
CA VAL A 198 -10.50 -8.93 10.42
C VAL A 198 -9.16 -8.24 10.64
N LYS A 199 -8.38 -8.75 11.58
CA LYS A 199 -6.99 -8.30 11.80
C LYS A 199 -6.14 -8.56 10.56
N LEU A 200 -5.34 -7.57 10.17
CA LEU A 200 -4.46 -7.68 9.02
C LEU A 200 -3.09 -8.25 9.44
N ALA A 201 -2.48 -9.04 8.55
CA ALA A 201 -1.13 -9.55 8.72
C ALA A 201 -0.09 -8.48 8.36
N VAL A 202 -0.07 -7.36 9.09
CA VAL A 202 0.88 -6.26 8.91
C VAL A 202 1.65 -6.02 10.20
N SER A 203 2.89 -5.56 10.08
CA SER A 203 3.81 -5.41 11.22
C SER A 203 3.71 -4.05 11.91
N VAL A 204 3.08 -3.04 11.28
CA VAL A 204 3.08 -1.66 11.78
C VAL A 204 1.69 -1.02 11.68
N PRO A 205 1.29 -0.18 12.67
CA PRO A 205 0.02 0.54 12.68
C PRO A 205 0.10 1.80 11.80
N SER A 206 0.17 1.59 10.48
CA SER A 206 0.33 2.68 9.49
C SER A 206 -0.81 3.70 9.58
N HIS A 207 -0.52 4.95 9.28
CA HIS A 207 -1.50 6.06 9.25
C HIS A 207 -2.19 6.32 10.59
N THR A 208 -1.48 6.07 11.69
CA THR A 208 -1.94 6.36 13.06
C THR A 208 -0.99 7.33 13.75
N PRO A 209 -1.40 7.94 14.89
CA PRO A 209 -0.49 8.77 15.70
C PRO A 209 0.76 8.04 16.22
N LEU A 210 0.78 6.70 16.19
CA LEU A 210 1.96 5.89 16.58
C LEU A 210 3.09 5.95 15.53
N MET A 211 2.82 6.50 14.34
CA MET A 211 3.78 6.75 13.26
C MET A 211 4.31 8.17 13.30
#